data_a383e9dc62e2d192e9bdd4c2fdd982c1
#
_entry.id   a383e9dc62e2d192e9bdd4c2fdd982c1
#
_cell.length_a   1.000
_cell.length_b   1.000
_cell.length_c   1.000
_cell.angle_alpha   90.00
_cell.angle_beta   90.00
_cell.angle_gamma   90.00
#
_symmetry.space_group_name_H-M   'P 1'
#
loop_
_entity.id
_entity.type
_entity.pdbx_description
1 polymer ?
#
loop_
_entity_poly.entity_id
_entity_poly.type
_entity_poly.pdbx_seq_one_letter_code
_entity_poly.pdbx_strand_id
1 'polypeptide(L)'
;GTFPTDEDQVTIQEAGDWLDLELKNLIAKKFTGAQITKDMVRKWKEESSYVGGDVRTVEVSLSVDGKSQNVDVGDLIQEACELLIPKVGNAIKRIVAEGDPEYQPVLRNNIILSGGGSLIEGLAERVAREISDIGDVNVWCVENPLEKVAEGALMLASEMPDDMYTAIN
;
A
#
# COMPACT_ATOMS: atom_id res chain seq x y z
N GLY A 1 27.20 7.72 -0.04
CA GLY A 1 26.16 6.87 -0.62
C GLY A 1 25.83 7.34 -2.02
N THR A 2 25.58 6.42 -2.92
CA THR A 2 25.09 6.73 -4.27
C THR A 2 23.57 6.96 -4.20
N PHE A 3 23.07 7.96 -4.92
CA PHE A 3 21.63 8.12 -5.09
C PHE A 3 21.09 7.00 -6.00
N PRO A 4 19.84 6.53 -5.76
CA PRO A 4 19.19 5.56 -6.63
C PRO A 4 19.13 6.09 -8.06
N THR A 5 19.38 5.20 -9.03
CA THR A 5 19.20 5.47 -10.46
C THR A 5 17.78 5.09 -10.91
N ASP A 6 17.41 5.38 -12.16
CA ASP A 6 16.13 4.96 -12.71
C ASP A 6 15.98 3.42 -12.74
N GLU A 7 17.10 2.68 -12.79
CA GLU A 7 17.12 1.22 -12.77
C GLU A 7 16.79 0.66 -11.38
N ASP A 8 17.05 1.45 -10.31
CA ASP A 8 16.75 1.08 -8.93
C ASP A 8 15.29 1.39 -8.53
N GLN A 9 14.45 1.79 -9.48
CA GLN A 9 13.07 2.21 -9.24
C GLN A 9 12.06 1.36 -9.99
N VAL A 10 10.98 1.00 -9.33
CA VAL A 10 9.83 0.32 -9.93
C VAL A 10 8.56 1.06 -9.59
N THR A 11 7.79 1.42 -10.61
CA THR A 11 6.46 2.01 -10.43
C THR A 11 5.39 0.99 -10.75
N ILE A 12 4.44 0.81 -9.83
CA ILE A 12 3.20 0.06 -10.04
C ILE A 12 2.04 1.05 -10.18
N GLN A 13 1.13 0.79 -11.14
CA GLN A 13 -0.01 1.69 -11.37
C GLN A 13 -1.16 1.42 -10.40
N GLU A 14 -1.14 0.28 -9.76
CA GLU A 14 -2.12 -0.18 -8.79
C GLU A 14 -1.85 0.44 -7.42
N ALA A 15 -2.50 1.57 -7.16
CA ALA A 15 -2.38 2.35 -5.92
C ALA A 15 -3.75 2.54 -5.25
N GLY A 16 -3.87 3.53 -4.37
CA GLY A 16 -5.09 3.78 -3.59
C GLY A 16 -6.36 3.93 -4.42
N ASP A 17 -6.29 4.66 -5.55
CA ASP A 17 -7.43 4.87 -6.45
C ASP A 17 -7.83 3.58 -7.19
N TRP A 18 -6.86 2.73 -7.51
CA TRP A 18 -7.13 1.41 -8.09
C TRP A 18 -7.83 0.51 -7.08
N LEU A 19 -7.39 0.48 -5.81
CA LEU A 19 -8.08 -0.24 -4.74
C LEU A 19 -9.52 0.25 -4.55
N ASP A 20 -9.77 1.57 -4.61
CA ASP A 20 -11.12 2.14 -4.55
C ASP A 20 -12.00 1.58 -5.68
N LEU A 21 -11.45 1.46 -6.88
CA LEU A 21 -12.17 0.92 -8.03
C LEU A 21 -12.47 -0.57 -7.87
N GLU A 22 -11.48 -1.37 -7.45
CA GLU A 22 -11.67 -2.81 -7.24
C GLU A 22 -12.70 -3.08 -6.14
N LEU A 23 -12.61 -2.40 -5.00
CA LEU A 23 -13.59 -2.52 -3.93
C LEU A 23 -15.00 -2.12 -4.40
N LYS A 24 -15.12 -1.02 -5.16
CA LYS A 24 -16.39 -0.62 -5.76
C LYS A 24 -16.97 -1.71 -6.67
N ASN A 25 -16.14 -2.33 -7.50
CA ASN A 25 -16.56 -3.39 -8.42
C ASN A 25 -17.03 -4.63 -7.66
N LEU A 26 -16.31 -5.02 -6.61
CA LEU A 26 -16.68 -6.14 -5.74
C LEU A 26 -18.03 -5.91 -5.05
N ILE A 27 -18.23 -4.71 -4.48
CA ILE A 27 -19.50 -4.35 -3.83
C ILE A 27 -20.64 -4.33 -4.85
N ALA A 28 -20.45 -3.72 -6.02
CA ALA A 28 -21.49 -3.67 -7.06
C ALA A 28 -21.87 -5.07 -7.58
N LYS A 29 -20.91 -6.01 -7.63
CA LYS A 29 -21.15 -7.39 -8.00
C LYS A 29 -21.96 -8.16 -6.94
N LYS A 30 -21.65 -7.95 -5.66
CA LYS A 30 -22.33 -8.61 -4.53
C LYS A 30 -23.72 -8.01 -4.28
N PHE A 31 -23.85 -6.69 -4.40
CA PHE A 31 -25.09 -5.94 -4.13
C PHE A 31 -25.59 -5.27 -5.42
N THR A 32 -26.24 -6.04 -6.28
CA THR A 32 -26.80 -5.55 -7.53
C THR A 32 -27.86 -4.46 -7.25
N GLY A 33 -27.79 -3.35 -7.99
CA GLY A 33 -28.68 -2.18 -7.76
C GLY A 33 -28.18 -1.22 -6.68
N ALA A 34 -27.02 -1.46 -6.10
CA ALA A 34 -26.41 -0.59 -5.11
C ALA A 34 -25.95 0.75 -5.70
N GLN A 35 -26.23 1.84 -5.02
CA GLN A 35 -25.73 3.17 -5.34
C GLN A 35 -24.43 3.41 -4.57
N ILE A 36 -23.30 3.38 -5.28
CA ILE A 36 -21.95 3.43 -4.69
C ILE A 36 -21.17 4.58 -5.31
N THR A 37 -20.75 5.54 -4.49
CA THR A 37 -19.84 6.63 -4.90
C THR A 37 -18.40 6.28 -4.61
N LYS A 38 -17.45 6.95 -5.29
CA LYS A 38 -16.01 6.78 -5.02
C LYS A 38 -15.66 7.20 -3.58
N ASP A 39 -16.27 8.27 -3.09
CA ASP A 39 -15.99 8.78 -1.74
C ASP A 39 -16.46 7.83 -0.64
N MET A 40 -17.62 7.15 -0.83
CA MET A 40 -18.07 6.11 0.10
C MET A 40 -17.05 4.98 0.21
N VAL A 41 -16.62 4.46 -0.93
CA VAL A 41 -15.66 3.35 -0.98
C VAL A 41 -14.32 3.74 -0.38
N ARG A 42 -13.81 4.94 -0.73
CA ARG A 42 -12.58 5.48 -0.16
C ARG A 42 -12.65 5.56 1.35
N LYS A 43 -13.74 6.11 1.88
CA LYS A 43 -13.96 6.20 3.33
C LYS A 43 -13.92 4.83 4.00
N TRP A 44 -14.67 3.85 3.49
CA TRP A 44 -14.72 2.49 4.06
C TRP A 44 -13.35 1.81 4.01
N LYS A 45 -12.60 1.99 2.91
CA LYS A 45 -11.24 1.49 2.79
C LYS A 45 -10.31 2.15 3.81
N GLU A 46 -10.32 3.48 3.93
CA GLU A 46 -9.44 4.21 4.85
C GLU A 46 -9.72 3.88 6.32
N GLU A 47 -10.98 3.62 6.67
CA GLU A 47 -11.38 3.30 8.05
C GLU A 47 -11.21 1.82 8.41
N SER A 48 -11.18 0.91 7.42
CA SER A 48 -11.32 -0.53 7.71
C SER A 48 -10.45 -1.44 6.85
N SER A 49 -9.43 -0.91 6.15
CA SER A 49 -8.57 -1.75 5.30
C SER A 49 -7.68 -2.67 6.12
N TYR A 50 -7.63 -3.94 5.73
CA TYR A 50 -6.77 -4.95 6.33
C TYR A 50 -6.47 -6.09 5.34
N VAL A 51 -5.43 -6.85 5.64
CA VAL A 51 -5.04 -8.06 4.91
C VAL A 51 -4.67 -9.17 5.89
N GLY A 52 -4.82 -10.41 5.45
CA GLY A 52 -4.54 -11.59 6.28
C GLY A 52 -5.55 -11.77 7.43
N GLY A 53 -5.35 -12.83 8.21
CA GLY A 53 -6.22 -13.15 9.34
C GLY A 53 -7.64 -13.58 8.94
N ASP A 54 -8.52 -13.61 9.93
CA ASP A 54 -9.92 -13.95 9.74
C ASP A 54 -10.71 -12.76 9.15
N VAL A 55 -11.74 -13.08 8.37
CA VAL A 55 -12.65 -12.06 7.83
C VAL A 55 -13.34 -11.31 8.97
N ARG A 56 -13.28 -9.98 8.91
CA ARG A 56 -13.90 -9.09 9.89
C ARG A 56 -15.25 -8.60 9.39
N THR A 57 -16.19 -8.37 10.30
CA THR A 57 -17.45 -7.70 9.98
C THR A 57 -17.24 -6.20 9.90
N VAL A 58 -17.56 -5.61 8.74
CA VAL A 58 -17.56 -4.15 8.53
C VAL A 58 -18.95 -3.75 8.00
N GLU A 59 -19.79 -3.26 8.90
CA GLU A 59 -21.14 -2.83 8.56
C GLU A 59 -21.14 -1.42 7.97
N VAL A 60 -21.74 -1.26 6.79
CA VAL A 60 -21.91 0.02 6.11
C VAL A 60 -23.34 0.22 5.68
N SER A 61 -23.78 1.47 5.63
CA SER A 61 -25.11 1.81 5.09
C SER A 61 -25.03 1.97 3.58
N LEU A 62 -25.82 1.19 2.85
CA LEU A 62 -25.83 1.15 1.39
C LEU A 62 -27.27 1.29 0.87
N SER A 63 -27.47 2.14 -0.14
CA SER A 63 -28.77 2.23 -0.83
C SER A 63 -28.81 1.19 -1.96
N VAL A 64 -29.70 0.22 -1.85
CA VAL A 64 -29.95 -0.80 -2.88
C VAL A 64 -31.41 -0.67 -3.33
N ASP A 65 -31.63 -0.47 -4.62
CA ASP A 65 -32.95 -0.25 -5.22
C ASP A 65 -33.75 0.86 -4.50
N GLY A 66 -33.06 1.94 -4.10
CA GLY A 66 -33.62 3.08 -3.42
C GLY A 66 -33.98 2.89 -1.94
N LYS A 67 -33.62 1.75 -1.35
CA LYS A 67 -33.81 1.48 0.08
C LYS A 67 -32.45 1.41 0.80
N SER A 68 -32.31 2.18 1.88
CA SER A 68 -31.12 2.09 2.74
C SER A 68 -31.16 0.82 3.56
N GLN A 69 -30.04 0.08 3.57
CA GLN A 69 -29.86 -1.11 4.39
C GLN A 69 -28.40 -1.20 4.89
N ASN A 70 -28.21 -1.82 6.04
CA ASN A 70 -26.87 -2.13 6.53
C ASN A 70 -26.42 -3.45 5.93
N VAL A 71 -25.22 -3.45 5.39
CA VAL A 71 -24.60 -4.61 4.76
C VAL A 71 -23.17 -4.78 5.28
N ASP A 72 -22.72 -6.03 5.36
CA ASP A 72 -21.34 -6.35 5.68
C ASP A 72 -20.51 -6.38 4.40
N VAL A 73 -19.43 -5.60 4.40
CA VAL A 73 -18.46 -5.48 3.29
C VAL A 73 -17.04 -5.88 3.70
N GLY A 74 -16.86 -6.42 4.89
CA GLY A 74 -15.54 -6.75 5.43
C GLY A 74 -14.75 -7.73 4.58
N ASP A 75 -15.41 -8.78 4.08
CA ASP A 75 -14.83 -9.74 3.14
C ASP A 75 -14.37 -9.09 1.83
N LEU A 76 -15.13 -8.13 1.31
CA LEU A 76 -14.81 -7.42 0.07
C LEU A 76 -13.65 -6.44 0.25
N ILE A 77 -13.56 -5.80 1.41
CA ILE A 77 -12.43 -4.91 1.75
C ILE A 77 -11.14 -5.73 1.81
N GLN A 78 -11.17 -6.88 2.51
CA GLN A 78 -10.02 -7.79 2.58
C GLN A 78 -9.64 -8.28 1.18
N GLU A 79 -10.61 -8.76 0.39
CA GLU A 79 -10.38 -9.25 -0.98
C GLU A 79 -9.71 -8.17 -1.85
N ALA A 80 -10.22 -6.93 -1.83
CA ALA A 80 -9.64 -5.84 -2.59
C ALA A 80 -8.19 -5.55 -2.15
N CYS A 81 -7.92 -5.49 -0.85
CA CYS A 81 -6.58 -5.24 -0.31
C CYS A 81 -5.60 -6.38 -0.62
N GLU A 82 -6.04 -7.64 -0.60
CA GLU A 82 -5.22 -8.80 -0.95
C GLU A 82 -4.75 -8.78 -2.42
N LEU A 83 -5.50 -8.16 -3.33
CA LEU A 83 -5.08 -8.00 -4.73
C LEU A 83 -3.81 -7.14 -4.88
N LEU A 84 -3.51 -6.28 -3.91
CA LEU A 84 -2.30 -5.44 -3.90
C LEU A 84 -1.04 -6.24 -3.57
N ILE A 85 -1.18 -7.29 -2.77
CA ILE A 85 -0.05 -8.05 -2.20
C ILE A 85 0.90 -8.59 -3.27
N PRO A 86 0.45 -9.33 -4.30
CA PRO A 86 1.35 -9.84 -5.34
C PRO A 86 1.99 -8.71 -6.17
N LYS A 87 1.33 -7.57 -6.30
CA LYS A 87 1.88 -6.41 -7.02
C LYS A 87 3.08 -5.82 -6.27
N VAL A 88 2.91 -5.57 -4.98
CA VAL A 88 3.98 -5.08 -4.10
C VAL A 88 5.09 -6.13 -3.98
N GLY A 89 4.73 -7.39 -3.76
CA GLY A 89 5.69 -8.49 -3.65
C GLY A 89 6.57 -8.63 -4.89
N ASN A 90 5.98 -8.60 -6.09
CA ASN A 90 6.73 -8.67 -7.35
C ASN A 90 7.66 -7.46 -7.55
N ALA A 91 7.22 -6.26 -7.19
CA ALA A 91 8.06 -5.06 -7.26
C ALA A 91 9.28 -5.18 -6.33
N ILE A 92 9.08 -5.63 -5.09
CA ILE A 92 10.16 -5.86 -4.13
C ILE A 92 11.13 -6.94 -4.63
N LYS A 93 10.62 -8.09 -5.09
CA LYS A 93 11.46 -9.18 -5.64
C LYS A 93 12.32 -8.70 -6.80
N ARG A 94 11.76 -7.87 -7.67
CA ARG A 94 12.49 -7.29 -8.79
C ARG A 94 13.62 -6.39 -8.33
N ILE A 95 13.36 -5.43 -7.43
CA ILE A 95 14.36 -4.51 -6.89
C ILE A 95 15.50 -5.29 -6.20
N VAL A 96 15.17 -6.30 -5.40
CA VAL A 96 16.16 -7.13 -4.73
C VAL A 96 17.00 -7.92 -5.75
N ALA A 97 16.39 -8.46 -6.80
CA ALA A 97 17.08 -9.26 -7.81
C ALA A 97 18.02 -8.41 -8.69
N GLU A 98 17.67 -7.15 -8.95
CA GLU A 98 18.50 -6.19 -9.71
C GLU A 98 19.69 -5.66 -8.89
N GLY A 99 19.64 -5.72 -7.56
CA GLY A 99 20.73 -5.32 -6.68
C GLY A 99 21.92 -6.28 -6.72
N ASP A 100 23.14 -5.73 -6.47
CA ASP A 100 24.34 -6.53 -6.39
C ASP A 100 24.19 -7.70 -5.39
N PRO A 101 24.65 -8.92 -5.75
CA PRO A 101 24.42 -10.11 -4.92
C PRO A 101 24.91 -9.98 -3.47
N GLU A 102 25.97 -9.22 -3.24
CA GLU A 102 26.52 -8.99 -1.89
C GLU A 102 25.62 -8.12 -1.01
N TYR A 103 24.77 -7.25 -1.62
CA TYR A 103 23.84 -6.38 -0.91
C TYR A 103 22.43 -6.94 -0.80
N GLN A 104 22.06 -7.95 -1.59
CA GLN A 104 20.71 -8.54 -1.55
C GLN A 104 20.27 -8.95 -0.13
N PRO A 105 21.11 -9.58 0.74
CA PRO A 105 20.70 -9.86 2.11
C PRO A 105 20.38 -8.61 2.93
N VAL A 106 21.11 -7.52 2.71
CA VAL A 106 20.86 -6.23 3.37
C VAL A 106 19.55 -5.64 2.88
N LEU A 107 19.30 -5.64 1.56
CA LEU A 107 18.06 -5.15 0.97
C LEU A 107 16.85 -5.91 1.52
N ARG A 108 16.87 -7.25 1.54
CA ARG A 108 15.78 -8.08 2.07
C ARG A 108 15.47 -7.79 3.53
N ASN A 109 16.48 -7.48 4.34
CA ASN A 109 16.31 -7.21 5.76
C ASN A 109 15.96 -5.74 6.07
N ASN A 110 15.84 -4.87 5.06
CA ASN A 110 15.57 -3.45 5.23
C ASN A 110 14.45 -2.96 4.29
N ILE A 111 13.34 -3.68 4.23
CA ILE A 111 12.16 -3.31 3.43
C ILE A 111 11.25 -2.44 4.28
N ILE A 112 11.09 -1.19 3.87
CA ILE A 112 10.31 -0.18 4.59
C ILE A 112 9.10 0.22 3.76
N LEU A 113 7.91 0.14 4.36
CA LEU A 113 6.66 0.58 3.76
C LEU A 113 6.27 1.94 4.31
N SER A 114 5.90 2.87 3.43
CA SER A 114 5.49 4.23 3.78
C SER A 114 4.35 4.70 2.87
N GLY A 115 3.72 5.83 3.22
CA GLY A 115 2.57 6.38 2.51
C GLY A 115 1.25 5.75 2.93
N GLY A 116 0.14 6.24 2.35
CA GLY A 116 -1.22 5.83 2.75
C GLY A 116 -1.51 4.33 2.63
N GLY A 117 -0.88 3.63 1.68
CA GLY A 117 -1.01 2.19 1.53
C GLY A 117 -0.46 1.39 2.71
N SER A 118 0.55 1.89 3.40
CA SER A 118 1.13 1.21 4.57
C SER A 118 0.24 1.25 5.82
N LEU A 119 -0.86 2.01 5.77
CA LEU A 119 -1.90 2.02 6.82
C LEU A 119 -2.84 0.81 6.74
N ILE A 120 -2.79 0.02 5.68
CA ILE A 120 -3.52 -1.25 5.59
C ILE A 120 -3.02 -2.17 6.71
N GLU A 121 -3.91 -2.53 7.63
CA GLU A 121 -3.55 -3.38 8.77
C GLU A 121 -3.08 -4.76 8.33
N GLY A 122 -1.96 -5.24 8.89
CA GLY A 122 -1.35 -6.52 8.54
C GLY A 122 -0.53 -6.51 7.23
N LEU A 123 -0.35 -5.35 6.57
CA LEU A 123 0.32 -5.27 5.28
C LEU A 123 1.76 -5.77 5.33
N ALA A 124 2.55 -5.33 6.33
CA ALA A 124 3.95 -5.69 6.43
C ALA A 124 4.15 -7.20 6.56
N GLU A 125 3.40 -7.85 7.44
CA GLU A 125 3.44 -9.29 7.68
C GLU A 125 2.95 -10.08 6.46
N ARG A 126 1.93 -9.55 5.76
CA ARG A 126 1.37 -10.21 4.58
C ARG A 126 2.33 -10.11 3.39
N VAL A 127 2.98 -8.96 3.20
CA VAL A 127 4.02 -8.76 2.19
C VAL A 127 5.24 -9.63 2.51
N ALA A 128 5.70 -9.68 3.77
CA ALA A 128 6.82 -10.54 4.16
C ALA A 128 6.57 -12.01 3.82
N ARG A 129 5.34 -12.51 4.04
CA ARG A 129 4.94 -13.86 3.64
C ARG A 129 4.94 -14.07 2.13
N GLU A 130 4.49 -13.06 1.37
CA GLU A 130 4.44 -13.11 -0.10
C GLU A 130 5.82 -13.23 -0.74
N ILE A 131 6.84 -12.63 -0.11
CA ILE A 131 8.20 -12.60 -0.64
C ILE A 131 9.15 -13.57 0.09
N SER A 132 8.62 -14.46 0.92
CA SER A 132 9.44 -15.39 1.72
C SER A 132 10.28 -16.38 0.89
N ASP A 133 9.95 -16.57 -0.37
CA ASP A 133 10.67 -17.40 -1.33
C ASP A 133 12.05 -16.82 -1.73
N ILE A 134 12.30 -15.52 -1.50
CA ILE A 134 13.63 -14.93 -1.76
C ILE A 134 14.60 -14.99 -0.56
N GLY A 135 14.22 -15.68 0.51
CA GLY A 135 15.01 -15.89 1.74
C GLY A 135 14.43 -15.16 2.94
N ASP A 136 15.25 -15.02 4.00
CA ASP A 136 14.85 -14.27 5.19
C ASP A 136 14.63 -12.79 4.83
N VAL A 137 13.47 -12.28 5.21
CA VAL A 137 13.04 -10.91 4.91
C VAL A 137 12.56 -10.21 6.18
N ASN A 138 12.79 -8.91 6.26
CA ASN A 138 12.23 -8.06 7.30
C ASN A 138 11.51 -6.88 6.65
N VAL A 139 10.19 -6.79 6.87
CA VAL A 139 9.32 -5.77 6.31
C VAL A 139 8.63 -5.05 7.46
N TRP A 140 8.67 -3.72 7.46
CA TRP A 140 7.96 -2.92 8.47
C TRP A 140 7.39 -1.63 7.88
N CYS A 141 6.39 -1.09 8.55
CA CYS A 141 5.81 0.20 8.24
C CYS A 141 6.44 1.28 9.12
N VAL A 142 6.68 2.47 8.55
CA VAL A 142 7.15 3.62 9.32
C VAL A 142 6.03 4.14 10.22
N GLU A 143 6.39 4.74 11.33
CA GLU A 143 5.47 5.54 12.13
C GLU A 143 5.07 6.81 11.37
N ASN A 144 3.79 7.21 11.45
CA ASN A 144 3.21 8.38 10.76
C ASN A 144 3.52 8.39 9.23
N PRO A 145 3.13 7.34 8.49
CA PRO A 145 3.60 7.12 7.12
C PRO A 145 3.17 8.21 6.13
N LEU A 146 2.13 9.00 6.44
CA LEU A 146 1.66 10.09 5.58
C LEU A 146 2.59 11.31 5.63
N GLU A 147 3.30 11.52 6.75
CA GLU A 147 4.15 12.69 7.00
C GLU A 147 5.64 12.40 6.78
N LYS A 148 6.05 11.12 6.81
CA LYS A 148 7.48 10.73 6.77
C LYS A 148 8.24 11.24 5.56
N VAL A 149 7.63 11.31 4.39
CA VAL A 149 8.28 11.83 3.19
C VAL A 149 8.57 13.32 3.34
N ALA A 150 7.61 14.09 3.89
CA ALA A 150 7.78 15.52 4.13
C ALA A 150 8.82 15.78 5.25
N GLU A 151 8.80 15.00 6.33
CA GLU A 151 9.80 15.06 7.40
C GLU A 151 11.20 14.77 6.86
N GLY A 152 11.36 13.69 6.06
CA GLY A 152 12.63 13.34 5.44
C GLY A 152 13.14 14.42 4.47
N ALA A 153 12.27 15.01 3.68
CA ALA A 153 12.62 16.11 2.80
C ALA A 153 13.06 17.37 3.59
N LEU A 154 12.38 17.66 4.71
CA LEU A 154 12.75 18.77 5.59
C LEU A 154 14.12 18.53 6.25
N MET A 155 14.38 17.30 6.74
CA MET A 155 15.69 16.94 7.29
C MET A 155 16.79 17.13 6.25
N LEU A 156 16.60 16.58 5.04
CA LEU A 156 17.55 16.69 3.95
C LEU A 156 17.83 18.17 3.61
N ALA A 157 16.77 18.99 3.48
CA ALA A 157 16.89 20.41 3.21
C ALA A 157 17.62 21.17 4.33
N SER A 158 17.42 20.80 5.59
CA SER A 158 18.06 21.44 6.74
C SER A 158 19.55 21.11 6.87
N GLU A 159 19.95 19.94 6.38
CA GLU A 159 21.34 19.45 6.43
C GLU A 159 22.13 19.72 5.15
N MET A 160 21.44 20.15 4.07
CA MET A 160 22.03 20.37 2.76
C MET A 160 22.94 21.63 2.78
N PRO A 161 24.19 21.54 2.35
CA PRO A 161 25.07 22.70 2.19
C PRO A 161 24.51 23.72 1.19
N ASP A 162 24.78 25.02 1.44
CA ASP A 162 24.24 26.11 0.61
C ASP A 162 24.60 26.02 -0.88
N ASP A 163 25.75 25.45 -1.22
CA ASP A 163 26.20 25.27 -2.60
C ASP A 163 25.39 24.20 -3.35
N MET A 164 24.76 23.25 -2.64
CA MET A 164 23.89 22.26 -3.27
C MET A 164 22.51 22.82 -3.64
N TYR A 165 22.05 23.88 -2.98
CA TYR A 165 20.78 24.55 -3.36
C TYR A 165 20.87 25.26 -4.71
N THR A 166 22.04 25.65 -5.15
CA THR A 166 22.26 26.34 -6.44
C THR A 166 22.29 25.40 -7.63
N ALA A 167 22.45 24.10 -7.40
CA ALA A 167 22.51 23.07 -8.45
C ALA A 167 21.13 22.59 -8.94
N ILE A 168 20.04 23.07 -8.32
CA ILE A 168 18.65 22.63 -8.61
C ILE A 168 17.93 23.57 -9.61
N ASN A 169 18.60 24.62 -10.10
CA ASN A 169 18.05 25.57 -11.10
C ASN A 169 18.48 25.23 -12.54
#